data_b1a2a883627fd09947ed7d4c4a305848
#
_entry.id   b1a2a883627fd09947ed7d4c4a305848
#
_cell.length_a   1.000
_cell.length_b   1.000
_cell.length_c   1.000
_cell.angle_alpha   90.00
_cell.angle_beta   90.00
_cell.angle_gamma   90.00
#
_symmetry.space_group_name_H-M   'P 1'
#
loop_
_entity.id
_entity.type
_entity.pdbx_description
1 polymer ?
#
loop_
_entity_poly.entity_id
_entity_poly.type
_entity_poly.pdbx_seq_one_letter_code
_entity_poly.pdbx_strand_id
1 'polypeptide(L)'
;MTAVADAPQADLEGISQPRAVVVGIMAGEGVQIGVLLDANAPVSVMTDPLLKVVNSRLRELGETPLEATGRGKWALCLVDGSPLRATQSLTEQDVLDGDRLWIRFVADTEKRSQVVEHISTAVSQNLSKRFAAIDPVVAVQVGASMVAAGVVVASVLLGWWRWHHNSWLTTIYAAVIATIVLGISTMLLMRAQTQADRRVADLMLVSSLAPLAMAAAGAPPGGVGSPQAVLGFGVLTISSILALRFTGRRLALYTALITVGSVATIAALARMVALTSAVTMLTTVVLVCVMGYQCAPAMSRRLSGIRLPVFPSATSRWVFEARPDLPTTVVRGAGGPPVLEGPASVRDVLLQAERARSFLSGLLVGFGVLMVVSLAGLSDPHTGQRWLPLLLAGFSAGFLMLRGRSYVDRLQAITLAGTSVLIVGTVVVRYALELQSPLSVSVCVGILVLLPAAGLVSAAVVPNSIYSPLFRKFVEWIEYVCLMPIFPLALWLMNVYAAIRYR
;
A
#
# COMPACT_ATOMS: atom_id res chain seq x y z
N MET A 1 0.18 -49.27 -80.53
CA MET A 1 0.25 -47.99 -81.21
C MET A 1 -1.07 -47.29 -81.04
N THR A 2 -1.19 -46.38 -80.11
CA THR A 2 -2.24 -45.37 -80.05
C THR A 2 -1.67 -44.21 -79.25
N ALA A 3 -1.49 -43.10 -79.90
CA ALA A 3 -1.00 -41.85 -79.38
C ALA A 3 -2.08 -41.23 -78.47
N VAL A 4 -1.71 -40.89 -77.26
CA VAL A 4 -2.52 -40.06 -76.36
C VAL A 4 -2.12 -38.63 -76.67
N ALA A 5 -3.14 -37.87 -77.16
CA ALA A 5 -2.97 -36.46 -77.40
C ALA A 5 -2.77 -35.68 -76.11
N ASP A 6 -1.76 -34.82 -76.13
CA ASP A 6 -1.55 -33.77 -75.13
C ASP A 6 -2.72 -32.79 -75.11
N ALA A 7 -3.38 -32.67 -73.95
CA ALA A 7 -4.32 -31.58 -73.70
C ALA A 7 -3.50 -30.35 -73.22
N PRO A 8 -3.81 -29.14 -73.69
CA PRO A 8 -3.09 -27.98 -73.24
C PRO A 8 -3.34 -27.71 -71.77
N GLN A 9 -2.27 -27.63 -70.99
CA GLN A 9 -2.31 -27.08 -69.65
C GLN A 9 -2.73 -25.60 -69.75
N ALA A 10 -3.97 -25.35 -69.31
CA ALA A 10 -4.45 -23.98 -69.11
C ALA A 10 -3.61 -23.38 -67.93
N ASP A 11 -2.91 -22.29 -68.26
CA ASP A 11 -2.22 -21.49 -67.29
C ASP A 11 -3.17 -21.04 -66.18
N LEU A 12 -3.05 -21.62 -65.00
CA LEU A 12 -3.64 -21.14 -63.75
C LEU A 12 -2.70 -20.11 -63.11
N GLU A 13 -2.20 -19.18 -63.91
CA GLU A 13 -1.56 -17.99 -63.39
C GLU A 13 -2.64 -16.96 -63.03
N GLY A 14 -2.87 -16.76 -61.74
CA GLY A 14 -3.60 -15.56 -61.29
C GLY A 14 -4.53 -15.69 -60.11
N ILE A 15 -4.60 -16.81 -59.39
CA ILE A 15 -5.26 -16.80 -58.08
C ILE A 15 -4.17 -16.88 -57.03
N SER A 16 -3.64 -15.70 -56.65
CA SER A 16 -2.80 -15.62 -55.45
C SER A 16 -3.66 -16.00 -54.27
N GLN A 17 -3.43 -17.18 -53.71
CA GLN A 17 -4.08 -17.55 -52.43
C GLN A 17 -3.77 -16.47 -51.42
N PRO A 18 -4.76 -15.88 -50.75
CA PRO A 18 -4.52 -14.86 -49.73
C PRO A 18 -3.66 -15.51 -48.66
N ARG A 19 -2.45 -15.02 -48.47
CA ARG A 19 -1.56 -15.44 -47.40
C ARG A 19 -2.15 -14.89 -46.08
N ALA A 20 -2.74 -15.76 -45.27
CA ALA A 20 -3.29 -15.37 -44.00
C ALA A 20 -2.23 -15.47 -42.91
N VAL A 21 -2.14 -14.47 -42.05
CA VAL A 21 -1.23 -14.39 -40.90
C VAL A 21 -2.05 -14.36 -39.62
N VAL A 22 -1.69 -15.20 -38.66
CA VAL A 22 -2.30 -15.19 -37.32
C VAL A 22 -1.53 -14.21 -36.45
N VAL A 23 -2.20 -13.16 -36.00
CA VAL A 23 -1.61 -12.14 -35.10
C VAL A 23 -2.37 -12.04 -33.79
N GLY A 24 -1.64 -11.77 -32.72
CA GLY A 24 -2.21 -11.51 -31.39
C GLY A 24 -2.53 -10.02 -31.24
N ILE A 25 -3.81 -9.63 -31.32
CA ILE A 25 -4.21 -8.23 -31.11
C ILE A 25 -4.33 -7.95 -29.63
N MET A 26 -3.51 -7.01 -29.16
CA MET A 26 -3.58 -6.49 -27.80
C MET A 26 -4.59 -5.35 -27.73
N ALA A 27 -5.62 -5.49 -26.93
CA ALA A 27 -6.69 -4.50 -26.76
C ALA A 27 -6.97 -4.23 -25.26
N GLY A 28 -7.29 -3.00 -24.91
CA GLY A 28 -7.60 -2.61 -23.52
C GLY A 28 -6.45 -2.83 -22.54
N GLU A 29 -6.76 -3.18 -21.30
CA GLU A 29 -5.77 -3.39 -20.23
C GLU A 29 -5.22 -4.84 -20.21
N GLY A 30 -4.70 -5.32 -21.36
CA GLY A 30 -3.96 -6.60 -21.40
C GLY A 30 -4.72 -7.80 -21.96
N VAL A 31 -5.84 -7.58 -22.67
CA VAL A 31 -6.53 -8.65 -23.36
C VAL A 31 -5.86 -8.94 -24.71
N GLN A 32 -5.45 -10.18 -24.93
CA GLN A 32 -4.89 -10.64 -26.20
C GLN A 32 -5.94 -11.48 -26.96
N ILE A 33 -6.25 -11.07 -28.17
CA ILE A 33 -7.22 -11.75 -29.08
C ILE A 33 -6.44 -12.23 -30.30
N GLY A 34 -6.42 -13.54 -30.54
CA GLY A 34 -5.86 -14.10 -31.75
C GLY A 34 -6.81 -13.87 -32.94
N VAL A 35 -6.34 -13.24 -33.98
CA VAL A 35 -7.11 -12.95 -35.20
C VAL A 35 -6.32 -13.36 -36.43
N LEU A 36 -7.02 -13.92 -37.42
CA LEU A 36 -6.46 -14.23 -38.74
C LEU A 36 -6.67 -13.03 -39.65
N LEU A 37 -5.59 -12.46 -40.16
CA LEU A 37 -5.60 -11.30 -41.06
C LEU A 37 -5.03 -11.65 -42.43
N ASP A 38 -5.50 -10.99 -43.46
CA ASP A 38 -4.94 -11.10 -44.81
C ASP A 38 -3.60 -10.33 -44.90
N ALA A 39 -2.53 -11.06 -45.13
CA ALA A 39 -1.18 -10.54 -45.17
C ALA A 39 -0.93 -9.56 -46.34
N ASN A 40 -1.68 -9.67 -47.41
CA ASN A 40 -1.50 -8.89 -48.65
C ASN A 40 -2.44 -7.67 -48.73
N ALA A 41 -3.46 -7.59 -47.87
CA ALA A 41 -4.37 -6.47 -47.85
C ALA A 41 -3.77 -5.24 -47.16
N PRO A 42 -4.04 -4.00 -47.62
CA PRO A 42 -3.60 -2.77 -46.94
C PRO A 42 -4.18 -2.70 -45.51
N VAL A 43 -3.36 -2.27 -44.55
CA VAL A 43 -3.75 -2.12 -43.16
C VAL A 43 -5.00 -1.28 -42.97
N SER A 44 -5.18 -0.22 -43.77
CA SER A 44 -6.36 0.65 -43.75
C SER A 44 -7.67 -0.05 -43.98
N VAL A 45 -7.70 -1.09 -44.80
CA VAL A 45 -8.91 -1.84 -45.16
C VAL A 45 -9.29 -2.81 -44.02
N MET A 46 -8.30 -3.30 -43.29
CA MET A 46 -8.49 -4.28 -42.22
C MET A 46 -8.83 -3.65 -40.88
N THR A 47 -8.46 -2.40 -40.62
CA THR A 47 -8.55 -1.79 -39.28
C THR A 47 -9.99 -1.67 -38.77
N ASP A 48 -10.95 -1.25 -39.61
CA ASP A 48 -12.35 -1.08 -39.17
C ASP A 48 -13.09 -2.43 -38.95
N PRO A 49 -12.97 -3.44 -39.82
CA PRO A 49 -13.49 -4.78 -39.55
C PRO A 49 -12.88 -5.41 -38.30
N LEU A 50 -11.56 -5.24 -38.13
CA LEU A 50 -10.85 -5.74 -36.96
C LEU A 50 -11.36 -5.11 -35.67
N LEU A 51 -11.56 -3.80 -35.66
CA LEU A 51 -12.12 -3.11 -34.48
C LEU A 51 -13.50 -3.66 -34.08
N LYS A 52 -14.35 -3.99 -35.05
CA LYS A 52 -15.66 -4.62 -34.76
C LYS A 52 -15.51 -6.00 -34.12
N VAL A 53 -14.59 -6.83 -34.63
CA VAL A 53 -14.31 -8.15 -34.09
C VAL A 53 -13.74 -8.06 -32.66
N VAL A 54 -12.77 -7.15 -32.46
CA VAL A 54 -12.15 -6.90 -31.15
C VAL A 54 -13.19 -6.42 -30.14
N ASN A 55 -14.04 -5.45 -30.50
CA ASN A 55 -15.10 -4.95 -29.62
C ASN A 55 -16.18 -6.01 -29.30
N SER A 56 -16.49 -6.88 -30.25
CA SER A 56 -17.40 -8.02 -29.98
C SER A 56 -16.78 -8.97 -28.94
N ARG A 57 -15.51 -9.31 -29.11
CA ARG A 57 -14.80 -10.19 -28.16
C ARG A 57 -14.60 -9.56 -26.79
N LEU A 58 -14.32 -8.25 -26.71
CA LEU A 58 -14.24 -7.53 -25.44
C LEU A 58 -15.58 -7.58 -24.68
N ARG A 59 -16.70 -7.40 -25.38
CA ARG A 59 -18.05 -7.54 -24.77
C ARG A 59 -18.33 -8.95 -24.26
N GLU A 60 -17.95 -9.98 -25.02
CA GLU A 60 -18.09 -11.39 -24.59
C GLU A 60 -17.26 -11.68 -23.33
N LEU A 61 -16.09 -11.02 -23.18
CA LEU A 61 -15.20 -11.14 -22.01
C LEU A 61 -15.60 -10.24 -20.84
N GLY A 62 -16.67 -9.42 -21.00
CA GLY A 62 -17.12 -8.50 -19.96
C GLY A 62 -16.23 -7.25 -19.79
N GLU A 63 -15.35 -6.99 -20.76
CA GLU A 63 -14.47 -5.82 -20.78
C GLU A 63 -15.14 -4.64 -21.53
N THR A 64 -14.65 -3.43 -21.22
CA THR A 64 -15.16 -2.21 -21.88
C THR A 64 -14.73 -2.17 -23.36
N PRO A 65 -15.67 -1.98 -24.31
CA PRO A 65 -15.32 -1.85 -25.72
C PRO A 65 -14.44 -0.60 -25.95
N LEU A 66 -13.61 -0.67 -26.98
CA LEU A 66 -12.76 0.44 -27.38
C LEU A 66 -13.61 1.54 -28.00
N GLU A 67 -13.62 2.73 -27.39
CA GLU A 67 -14.35 3.90 -27.86
C GLU A 67 -13.39 4.97 -28.38
N ALA A 68 -13.78 5.67 -29.47
CA ALA A 68 -13.00 6.75 -30.02
C ALA A 68 -13.15 8.00 -29.13
N THR A 69 -12.06 8.43 -28.51
CA THR A 69 -12.02 9.64 -27.70
C THR A 69 -11.58 10.85 -28.54
N GLY A 70 -12.49 11.45 -29.29
CA GLY A 70 -12.20 12.66 -30.06
C GLY A 70 -12.05 12.45 -31.58
N ARG A 71 -11.40 13.41 -32.27
CA ARG A 71 -11.07 13.32 -33.71
C ARG A 71 -9.76 12.56 -33.88
N GLY A 72 -9.76 11.46 -34.63
CA GLY A 72 -8.59 10.63 -34.87
C GLY A 72 -8.95 9.39 -35.67
N LYS A 73 -7.98 8.51 -35.87
CA LYS A 73 -8.16 7.24 -36.57
C LYS A 73 -7.62 6.09 -35.74
N TRP A 74 -8.25 4.94 -35.86
CA TRP A 74 -7.71 3.71 -35.32
C TRP A 74 -6.51 3.26 -36.14
N ALA A 75 -5.44 2.88 -35.50
CA ALA A 75 -4.24 2.37 -36.14
C ALA A 75 -3.77 1.09 -35.47
N LEU A 76 -3.22 0.20 -36.26
CA LEU A 76 -2.46 -0.95 -35.77
C LEU A 76 -1.03 -0.48 -35.50
N CYS A 77 -0.51 -0.82 -34.34
CA CYS A 77 0.84 -0.47 -33.90
C CYS A 77 1.61 -1.74 -33.56
N LEU A 78 2.91 -1.71 -33.76
CA LEU A 78 3.84 -2.74 -33.26
C LEU A 78 3.92 -2.69 -31.72
N VAL A 79 4.58 -3.67 -31.14
CA VAL A 79 4.75 -3.77 -29.66
C VAL A 79 5.51 -2.57 -29.10
N ASP A 80 6.37 -1.94 -29.87
CA ASP A 80 7.12 -0.73 -29.51
C ASP A 80 6.27 0.56 -29.55
N GLY A 81 5.01 0.44 -30.01
CA GLY A 81 4.07 1.57 -30.14
C GLY A 81 4.15 2.32 -31.47
N SER A 82 5.02 1.94 -32.39
CA SER A 82 5.09 2.56 -33.73
C SER A 82 3.88 2.15 -34.57
N PRO A 83 3.15 3.10 -35.20
CA PRO A 83 2.00 2.79 -36.03
C PRO A 83 2.42 2.17 -37.36
N LEU A 84 1.74 1.10 -37.75
CA LEU A 84 1.87 0.54 -39.10
C LEU A 84 1.36 1.49 -40.13
N ARG A 85 2.02 1.53 -41.33
CA ARG A 85 1.62 2.39 -42.44
C ARG A 85 0.32 1.86 -43.04
N ALA A 86 -0.69 2.73 -43.05
CA ALA A 86 -2.04 2.37 -43.45
C ALA A 86 -2.16 1.91 -44.93
N THR A 87 -1.27 2.40 -45.81
CA THR A 87 -1.27 2.09 -47.23
C THR A 87 -0.51 0.84 -47.65
N GLN A 88 0.27 0.27 -46.71
CA GLN A 88 1.08 -0.92 -46.95
C GLN A 88 0.39 -2.16 -46.39
N SER A 89 0.77 -3.32 -46.90
CA SER A 89 0.32 -4.63 -46.40
C SER A 89 1.11 -5.09 -45.16
N LEU A 90 0.64 -6.11 -44.44
CA LEU A 90 1.36 -6.69 -43.30
C LEU A 90 2.68 -7.35 -43.78
N THR A 91 2.69 -7.95 -44.97
CA THR A 91 3.89 -8.56 -45.56
C THR A 91 4.97 -7.54 -45.87
N GLU A 92 4.57 -6.35 -46.39
CA GLU A 92 5.51 -5.26 -46.69
C GLU A 92 6.12 -4.61 -45.44
N GLN A 93 5.52 -4.85 -44.29
CA GLN A 93 5.95 -4.30 -43.01
C GLN A 93 6.56 -5.38 -42.10
N ASP A 94 6.98 -6.51 -42.67
CA ASP A 94 7.65 -7.62 -41.99
C ASP A 94 6.89 -8.20 -40.76
N VAL A 95 5.56 -8.13 -40.78
CA VAL A 95 4.74 -8.74 -39.73
C VAL A 95 4.64 -10.24 -40.00
N LEU A 96 5.14 -11.02 -39.03
CA LEU A 96 5.19 -12.47 -39.11
C LEU A 96 4.02 -13.15 -38.37
N ASP A 97 3.86 -14.43 -38.66
CA ASP A 97 2.89 -15.28 -37.96
C ASP A 97 3.24 -15.41 -36.47
N GLY A 98 2.26 -15.09 -35.62
CA GLY A 98 2.45 -15.07 -34.16
C GLY A 98 2.83 -13.70 -33.58
N ASP A 99 3.03 -12.68 -34.41
CA ASP A 99 3.34 -11.33 -33.92
C ASP A 99 2.22 -10.74 -33.10
N ARG A 100 2.59 -9.81 -32.21
CA ARG A 100 1.65 -9.06 -31.38
C ARG A 100 1.53 -7.64 -31.90
N LEU A 101 0.29 -7.23 -32.13
CA LEU A 101 -0.04 -5.87 -32.59
C LEU A 101 -0.96 -5.20 -31.57
N TRP A 102 -0.80 -3.89 -31.40
CA TRP A 102 -1.71 -3.08 -30.60
C TRP A 102 -2.71 -2.38 -31.50
N ILE A 103 -3.99 -2.36 -31.10
CA ILE A 103 -4.97 -1.46 -31.70
C ILE A 103 -5.12 -0.23 -30.83
N ARG A 104 -4.74 0.95 -31.36
CA ARG A 104 -4.78 2.22 -30.63
C ARG A 104 -5.49 3.30 -31.43
N PHE A 105 -6.19 4.17 -30.70
CA PHE A 105 -6.74 5.38 -31.27
C PHE A 105 -5.65 6.46 -31.35
N VAL A 106 -5.28 6.83 -32.57
CA VAL A 106 -4.33 7.92 -32.82
C VAL A 106 -5.14 9.17 -33.07
N ALA A 107 -5.15 10.09 -32.12
CA ALA A 107 -5.78 11.38 -32.28
C ALA A 107 -5.05 12.18 -33.35
N ASP A 108 -5.79 12.80 -34.25
CA ASP A 108 -5.26 13.80 -35.19
C ASP A 108 -4.84 15.03 -34.41
N THR A 109 -3.66 14.95 -33.81
CA THR A 109 -2.99 16.12 -33.29
C THR A 109 -2.46 16.86 -34.51
N GLU A 110 -3.25 17.79 -35.08
CA GLU A 110 -2.67 18.84 -35.88
C GLU A 110 -1.56 19.46 -35.04
N LYS A 111 -0.32 19.11 -35.31
CA LYS A 111 0.82 19.89 -34.87
C LYS A 111 0.76 21.23 -35.59
N ARG A 112 -0.14 22.11 -35.17
CA ARG A 112 0.03 23.52 -35.42
C ARG A 112 1.29 23.89 -34.66
N SER A 113 2.40 23.94 -35.37
CA SER A 113 3.58 24.64 -34.89
C SER A 113 3.14 26.10 -34.72
N GLN A 114 2.82 26.45 -33.45
CA GLN A 114 2.55 27.88 -33.16
C GLN A 114 3.79 28.65 -33.53
N VAL A 115 3.64 29.55 -34.51
CA VAL A 115 4.69 30.49 -34.86
C VAL A 115 4.96 31.34 -33.64
N VAL A 116 6.15 31.17 -33.06
CA VAL A 116 6.56 31.91 -31.88
C VAL A 116 7.03 33.28 -32.33
N GLU A 117 6.15 34.26 -32.27
CA GLU A 117 6.45 35.64 -32.68
C GLU A 117 7.36 36.40 -31.69
N HIS A 118 7.36 35.96 -30.41
CA HIS A 118 8.18 36.58 -29.35
C HIS A 118 8.86 35.53 -28.46
N ILE A 119 10.11 35.79 -28.12
CA ILE A 119 10.91 34.94 -27.19
C ILE A 119 10.19 34.75 -25.84
N SER A 120 9.51 35.78 -25.33
CA SER A 120 8.72 35.72 -24.11
C SER A 120 7.60 34.66 -24.17
N THR A 121 6.95 34.52 -25.32
CA THR A 121 5.90 33.52 -25.56
C THR A 121 6.48 32.10 -25.60
N ALA A 122 7.66 31.93 -26.21
CA ALA A 122 8.36 30.65 -26.25
C ALA A 122 8.82 30.23 -24.84
N VAL A 123 9.33 31.16 -24.05
CA VAL A 123 9.74 30.92 -22.65
C VAL A 123 8.54 30.59 -21.80
N SER A 124 7.43 31.35 -21.91
CA SER A 124 6.22 31.09 -21.14
C SER A 124 5.60 29.70 -21.45
N GLN A 125 5.58 29.32 -22.74
CA GLN A 125 5.11 27.99 -23.16
C GLN A 125 6.05 26.86 -22.73
N ASN A 126 7.35 27.08 -22.71
CA ASN A 126 8.30 26.10 -22.19
C ASN A 126 8.19 25.97 -20.66
N LEU A 127 8.01 27.08 -19.96
CA LEU A 127 7.79 27.11 -18.52
C LEU A 127 6.45 26.44 -18.16
N SER A 128 5.36 26.73 -18.88
CA SER A 128 4.07 26.08 -18.62
C SER A 128 4.06 24.57 -18.91
N LYS A 129 4.94 24.09 -19.81
CA LYS A 129 5.15 22.65 -20.03
C LYS A 129 6.02 21.99 -18.94
N ARG A 130 6.97 22.73 -18.39
CA ARG A 130 7.86 22.25 -17.33
C ARG A 130 7.29 22.39 -15.91
N PHE A 131 6.55 23.47 -15.68
CA PHE A 131 5.94 23.77 -14.39
C PHE A 131 4.43 23.80 -14.56
N ALA A 132 3.76 22.79 -14.01
CA ALA A 132 2.31 22.78 -14.00
C ALA A 132 1.80 24.03 -13.24
N ALA A 133 0.96 24.83 -13.89
CA ALA A 133 0.28 25.94 -13.22
C ALA A 133 -0.56 25.40 -12.06
N ILE A 134 -0.72 26.20 -11.02
CA ILE A 134 -1.59 25.82 -9.89
C ILE A 134 -3.03 25.76 -10.41
N ASP A 135 -3.53 24.54 -10.57
CA ASP A 135 -4.92 24.28 -10.90
C ASP A 135 -5.79 24.56 -9.66
N PRO A 136 -7.02 25.09 -9.77
CA PRO A 136 -7.95 25.24 -8.67
C PRO A 136 -8.13 23.97 -7.82
N VAL A 137 -8.09 22.81 -8.45
CA VAL A 137 -8.13 21.50 -7.76
C VAL A 137 -6.94 21.31 -6.83
N VAL A 138 -5.73 21.64 -7.30
CA VAL A 138 -4.51 21.56 -6.49
C VAL A 138 -4.55 22.56 -5.35
N ALA A 139 -5.02 23.79 -5.61
CA ALA A 139 -5.15 24.81 -4.57
C ALA A 139 -6.08 24.37 -3.43
N VAL A 140 -7.23 23.77 -3.76
CA VAL A 140 -8.17 23.21 -2.76
C VAL A 140 -7.53 22.05 -1.98
N GLN A 141 -6.78 21.18 -2.63
CA GLN A 141 -6.09 20.07 -1.95
C GLN A 141 -5.01 20.59 -0.99
N VAL A 142 -4.23 21.60 -1.40
CA VAL A 142 -3.22 22.24 -0.53
C VAL A 142 -3.91 22.92 0.65
N GLY A 143 -4.96 23.71 0.42
CA GLY A 143 -5.74 24.35 1.48
C GLY A 143 -6.30 23.33 2.48
N ALA A 144 -6.88 22.24 1.98
CA ALA A 144 -7.38 21.15 2.80
C ALA A 144 -6.27 20.47 3.62
N SER A 145 -5.08 20.26 3.04
CA SER A 145 -3.94 19.68 3.75
C SER A 145 -3.42 20.59 4.87
N MET A 146 -3.43 21.92 4.65
CA MET A 146 -3.07 22.90 5.67
C MET A 146 -4.06 22.91 6.83
N VAL A 147 -5.38 22.86 6.54
CA VAL A 147 -6.41 22.76 7.57
C VAL A 147 -6.27 21.46 8.35
N ALA A 148 -6.08 20.33 7.67
CA ALA A 148 -5.86 19.04 8.32
C ALA A 148 -4.64 19.05 9.24
N ALA A 149 -3.52 19.59 8.79
CA ALA A 149 -2.32 19.75 9.59
C ALA A 149 -2.58 20.65 10.82
N GLY A 150 -3.26 21.78 10.61
CA GLY A 150 -3.64 22.69 11.70
C GLY A 150 -4.52 22.02 12.75
N VAL A 151 -5.50 21.23 12.34
CA VAL A 151 -6.37 20.45 13.25
C VAL A 151 -5.58 19.44 14.07
N VAL A 152 -4.62 18.72 13.43
CA VAL A 152 -3.76 17.76 14.14
C VAL A 152 -2.86 18.48 15.16
N VAL A 153 -2.21 19.56 14.76
CA VAL A 153 -1.36 20.37 15.66
C VAL A 153 -2.19 20.94 16.82
N ALA A 154 -3.39 21.48 16.56
CA ALA A 154 -4.29 21.96 17.60
C ALA A 154 -4.68 20.85 18.57
N SER A 155 -4.97 19.64 18.06
CA SER A 155 -5.27 18.47 18.90
C SER A 155 -4.09 18.07 19.80
N VAL A 156 -2.86 18.09 19.28
CA VAL A 156 -1.66 17.82 20.06
C VAL A 156 -1.45 18.88 21.16
N LEU A 157 -1.62 20.18 20.82
CA LEU A 157 -1.51 21.27 21.79
C LEU A 157 -2.57 21.19 22.89
N LEU A 158 -3.83 20.86 22.53
CA LEU A 158 -4.91 20.65 23.51
C LEU A 158 -4.61 19.46 24.41
N GLY A 159 -4.03 18.37 23.87
CA GLY A 159 -3.58 17.22 24.65
C GLY A 159 -2.46 17.57 25.61
N TRP A 160 -1.46 18.29 25.14
CA TRP A 160 -0.37 18.77 25.96
C TRP A 160 -0.86 19.68 27.11
N TRP A 161 -1.76 20.64 26.78
CA TRP A 161 -2.37 21.51 27.77
C TRP A 161 -3.17 20.74 28.80
N ARG A 162 -3.98 19.77 28.38
CA ARG A 162 -4.76 18.89 29.27
C ARG A 162 -3.86 18.12 30.24
N TRP A 163 -2.71 17.64 29.75
CA TRP A 163 -1.76 16.91 30.57
C TRP A 163 -1.22 17.75 31.72
N HIS A 164 -0.97 19.06 31.51
CA HIS A 164 -0.36 19.95 32.52
C HIS A 164 -1.39 20.65 33.41
N HIS A 165 -2.55 21.02 32.89
CA HIS A 165 -3.48 21.91 33.56
C HIS A 165 -4.82 21.26 33.98
N ASN A 166 -5.07 20.03 33.61
CA ASN A 166 -6.31 19.28 33.92
C ASN A 166 -7.62 20.08 33.67
N SER A 167 -7.66 20.89 32.61
CA SER A 167 -8.74 21.81 32.30
C SER A 167 -9.82 21.18 31.44
N TRP A 168 -11.10 21.39 31.79
CA TRP A 168 -12.26 20.99 30.98
C TRP A 168 -12.40 21.77 29.68
N LEU A 169 -11.83 22.98 29.61
CA LEU A 169 -11.88 23.81 28.42
C LEU A 169 -11.25 23.11 27.20
N THR A 170 -10.20 22.34 27.40
CA THR A 170 -9.55 21.57 26.31
C THR A 170 -10.49 20.55 25.70
N THR A 171 -11.30 19.89 26.52
CA THR A 171 -12.30 18.91 26.08
C THR A 171 -13.39 19.58 25.24
N ILE A 172 -13.89 20.74 25.68
CA ILE A 172 -14.90 21.51 24.95
C ILE A 172 -14.35 21.97 23.59
N TYR A 173 -13.14 22.56 23.55
CA TYR A 173 -12.50 22.97 22.30
C TYR A 173 -12.28 21.79 21.36
N ALA A 174 -11.80 20.65 21.86
CA ALA A 174 -11.62 19.45 21.05
C ALA A 174 -12.96 18.94 20.49
N ALA A 175 -14.03 18.96 21.27
CA ALA A 175 -15.37 18.56 20.83
C ALA A 175 -15.92 19.51 19.76
N VAL A 176 -15.75 20.82 19.93
CA VAL A 176 -16.18 21.83 18.94
C VAL A 176 -15.40 21.65 17.62
N ILE A 177 -14.08 21.52 17.68
CA ILE A 177 -13.25 21.28 16.49
C ILE A 177 -13.69 19.97 15.80
N ALA A 178 -13.87 18.89 16.57
CA ALA A 178 -14.30 17.61 16.03
C ALA A 178 -15.65 17.71 15.30
N THR A 179 -16.65 18.34 15.91
CA THR A 179 -17.99 18.49 15.31
C THR A 179 -17.97 19.35 14.06
N ILE A 180 -17.21 20.45 14.05
CA ILE A 180 -17.10 21.33 12.88
C ILE A 180 -16.41 20.57 11.73
N VAL A 181 -15.25 19.96 11.97
CA VAL A 181 -14.48 19.27 10.93
C VAL A 181 -15.23 18.04 10.42
N LEU A 182 -15.89 17.29 11.30
CA LEU A 182 -16.73 16.14 10.92
C LEU A 182 -17.94 16.61 10.09
N GLY A 183 -18.61 17.70 10.49
CA GLY A 183 -19.71 18.29 9.72
C GLY A 183 -19.28 18.75 8.33
N ILE A 184 -18.14 19.43 8.22
CA ILE A 184 -17.56 19.81 6.92
C ILE A 184 -17.24 18.58 6.09
N SER A 185 -16.59 17.55 6.66
CA SER A 185 -16.22 16.34 5.95
C SER A 185 -17.43 15.58 5.41
N THR A 186 -18.48 15.43 6.21
CA THR A 186 -19.74 14.78 5.80
C THR A 186 -20.44 15.54 4.70
N MET A 187 -20.51 16.88 4.81
CA MET A 187 -21.08 17.75 3.78
C MET A 187 -20.29 17.64 2.45
N LEU A 188 -18.96 17.64 2.53
CA LEU A 188 -18.10 17.44 1.36
C LEU A 188 -18.29 16.07 0.74
N LEU A 189 -18.40 14.99 1.53
CA LEU A 189 -18.67 13.65 1.05
C LEU A 189 -20.00 13.53 0.32
N MET A 190 -21.05 14.19 0.82
CA MET A 190 -22.37 14.19 0.20
C MET A 190 -22.39 14.98 -1.12
N ARG A 191 -21.57 16.01 -1.26
CA ARG A 191 -21.49 16.85 -2.45
C ARG A 191 -20.41 16.43 -3.46
N ALA A 192 -19.55 15.51 -3.11
CA ALA A 192 -18.40 15.10 -3.90
C ALA A 192 -18.81 14.42 -5.22
N GLN A 193 -18.66 15.12 -6.34
CA GLN A 193 -18.92 14.59 -7.68
C GLN A 193 -17.67 14.04 -8.33
N THR A 194 -16.52 14.64 -8.05
CA THR A 194 -15.22 14.25 -8.64
C THR A 194 -14.39 13.40 -7.68
N GLN A 195 -13.39 12.69 -8.21
CA GLN A 195 -12.42 11.98 -7.38
C GLN A 195 -11.56 12.92 -6.52
N ALA A 196 -11.31 14.14 -7.02
CA ALA A 196 -10.57 15.16 -6.29
C ALA A 196 -11.34 15.63 -5.04
N ASP A 197 -12.64 15.93 -5.18
CA ASP A 197 -13.51 16.33 -4.05
C ASP A 197 -13.54 15.24 -2.98
N ARG A 198 -13.65 13.99 -3.41
CA ARG A 198 -13.65 12.85 -2.49
C ARG A 198 -12.34 12.70 -1.72
N ARG A 199 -11.18 13.02 -2.34
CA ARG A 199 -9.87 13.02 -1.66
C ARG A 199 -9.79 14.10 -0.58
N VAL A 200 -10.33 15.27 -0.85
CA VAL A 200 -10.41 16.39 0.11
C VAL A 200 -11.32 16.02 1.28
N ALA A 201 -12.50 15.48 0.99
CA ALA A 201 -13.46 15.06 2.02
C ALA A 201 -12.87 13.93 2.92
N ASP A 202 -12.19 12.93 2.31
CA ASP A 202 -11.49 11.87 3.03
C ASP A 202 -10.36 12.42 3.93
N LEU A 203 -9.66 13.47 3.49
CA LEU A 203 -8.60 14.11 4.29
C LEU A 203 -9.19 14.82 5.50
N MET A 204 -10.31 15.56 5.31
CA MET A 204 -11.03 16.23 6.39
C MET A 204 -11.59 15.20 7.38
N LEU A 205 -12.14 14.08 6.90
CA LEU A 205 -12.65 13.00 7.76
C LEU A 205 -11.54 12.42 8.63
N VAL A 206 -10.37 12.13 8.06
CA VAL A 206 -9.21 11.62 8.80
C VAL A 206 -8.75 12.63 9.86
N SER A 207 -8.69 13.91 9.51
CA SER A 207 -8.27 14.96 10.46
C SER A 207 -9.23 15.15 11.62
N SER A 208 -10.53 14.84 11.46
CA SER A 208 -11.52 14.92 12.52
C SER A 208 -11.36 13.84 13.61
N LEU A 209 -10.67 12.74 13.31
CA LEU A 209 -10.50 11.62 14.25
C LEU A 209 -9.66 12.00 15.47
N ALA A 210 -8.63 12.83 15.28
CA ALA A 210 -7.75 13.25 16.36
C ALA A 210 -8.49 14.10 17.42
N PRO A 211 -9.17 15.22 17.08
CA PRO A 211 -9.91 15.99 18.05
C PRO A 211 -11.10 15.21 18.63
N LEU A 212 -11.72 14.30 17.88
CA LEU A 212 -12.80 13.45 18.39
C LEU A 212 -12.29 12.50 19.49
N ALA A 213 -11.15 11.87 19.28
CA ALA A 213 -10.50 11.02 20.27
C ALA A 213 -10.07 11.80 21.51
N MET A 214 -9.56 13.05 21.32
CA MET A 214 -9.18 13.95 22.39
C MET A 214 -10.40 14.41 23.21
N ALA A 215 -11.52 14.71 22.57
CA ALA A 215 -12.77 15.06 23.25
C ALA A 215 -13.28 13.90 24.11
N ALA A 216 -13.24 12.67 23.59
CA ALA A 216 -13.60 11.47 24.32
C ALA A 216 -12.64 11.18 25.50
N ALA A 217 -11.35 11.35 25.30
CA ALA A 217 -10.35 11.20 26.35
C ALA A 217 -10.51 12.23 27.47
N GLY A 218 -11.00 13.42 27.15
CA GLY A 218 -11.27 14.48 28.12
C GLY A 218 -12.58 14.33 28.91
N ALA A 219 -13.49 13.47 28.49
CA ALA A 219 -14.81 13.31 29.11
C ALA A 219 -14.79 12.82 30.58
N PRO A 220 -13.95 11.83 30.98
CA PRO A 220 -13.87 11.42 32.37
C PRO A 220 -13.25 12.50 33.25
N PRO A 221 -13.83 12.77 34.43
CA PRO A 221 -13.27 13.71 35.38
C PRO A 221 -11.94 13.18 35.97
N GLY A 222 -11.08 14.11 36.38
CA GLY A 222 -9.77 13.79 37.00
C GLY A 222 -8.59 13.97 36.08
N GLY A 223 -7.40 13.59 36.57
CA GLY A 223 -6.15 13.66 35.84
C GLY A 223 -6.05 12.62 34.71
N VAL A 224 -5.10 12.84 33.80
CA VAL A 224 -4.87 11.91 32.69
C VAL A 224 -4.44 10.52 33.19
N GLY A 225 -5.20 9.51 32.88
CA GLY A 225 -4.98 8.14 33.35
C GLY A 225 -5.58 7.08 32.42
N SER A 226 -5.69 5.86 32.95
CA SER A 226 -6.22 4.73 32.16
C SER A 226 -7.65 4.93 31.66
N PRO A 227 -8.63 5.49 32.41
CA PRO A 227 -10.00 5.70 31.92
C PRO A 227 -10.04 6.64 30.71
N GLN A 228 -9.27 7.72 30.76
CA GLN A 228 -9.15 8.68 29.67
C GLN A 228 -8.56 8.04 28.41
N ALA A 229 -7.54 7.21 28.58
CA ALA A 229 -6.92 6.46 27.49
C ALA A 229 -7.90 5.44 26.88
N VAL A 230 -8.67 4.69 27.68
CA VAL A 230 -9.69 3.74 27.19
C VAL A 230 -10.72 4.43 26.32
N LEU A 231 -11.27 5.56 26.76
CA LEU A 231 -12.26 6.29 25.98
C LEU A 231 -11.69 6.94 24.74
N GLY A 232 -10.52 7.59 24.84
CA GLY A 232 -9.88 8.23 23.68
C GLY A 232 -9.51 7.25 22.59
N PHE A 233 -8.78 6.20 22.92
CA PHE A 233 -8.38 5.19 21.95
C PHE A 233 -9.54 4.30 21.50
N GLY A 234 -10.53 4.05 22.38
CA GLY A 234 -11.75 3.34 22.03
C GLY A 234 -12.56 4.06 20.96
N VAL A 235 -12.80 5.37 21.16
CA VAL A 235 -13.49 6.21 20.17
C VAL A 235 -12.67 6.32 18.89
N LEU A 236 -11.35 6.45 18.96
CA LEU A 236 -10.47 6.43 17.78
C LEU A 236 -10.65 5.13 16.99
N THR A 237 -10.70 4.00 17.66
CA THR A 237 -10.87 2.68 17.02
C THR A 237 -12.23 2.57 16.35
N ILE A 238 -13.31 2.88 17.07
CA ILE A 238 -14.67 2.77 16.56
C ILE A 238 -14.88 3.73 15.38
N SER A 239 -14.49 4.98 15.52
CA SER A 239 -14.62 5.98 14.47
C SER A 239 -13.79 5.65 13.23
N SER A 240 -12.59 5.07 13.41
CA SER A 240 -11.76 4.60 12.30
C SER A 240 -12.38 3.39 11.57
N ILE A 241 -13.00 2.45 12.29
CA ILE A 241 -13.74 1.32 11.71
C ILE A 241 -14.94 1.84 10.90
N LEU A 242 -15.70 2.76 11.47
CA LEU A 242 -16.85 3.37 10.79
C LEU A 242 -16.42 4.13 9.53
N ALA A 243 -15.37 4.96 9.64
CA ALA A 243 -14.82 5.70 8.52
C ALA A 243 -14.35 4.75 7.40
N LEU A 244 -13.67 3.66 7.74
CA LEU A 244 -13.26 2.63 6.80
C LEU A 244 -14.47 1.96 6.12
N ARG A 245 -15.49 1.63 6.90
CA ARG A 245 -16.70 0.96 6.41
C ARG A 245 -17.49 1.82 5.44
N PHE A 246 -17.58 3.14 5.69
CA PHE A 246 -18.33 4.06 4.85
C PHE A 246 -17.56 4.55 3.63
N THR A 247 -16.25 4.77 3.76
CA THR A 247 -15.44 5.29 2.65
C THR A 247 -14.85 4.20 1.76
N GLY A 248 -14.48 3.05 2.33
CA GLY A 248 -13.78 1.97 1.63
C GLY A 248 -12.41 2.36 1.07
N ARG A 249 -11.88 3.52 1.47
CA ARG A 249 -10.67 4.13 0.94
C ARG A 249 -9.60 4.23 2.02
N ARG A 250 -8.35 4.55 1.61
CA ARG A 250 -7.22 4.72 2.52
C ARG A 250 -7.07 3.57 3.52
N LEU A 251 -7.26 2.34 3.04
CA LEU A 251 -7.22 1.10 3.83
C LEU A 251 -6.02 1.04 4.77
N ALA A 252 -4.82 1.38 4.30
CA ALA A 252 -3.61 1.34 5.10
C ALA A 252 -3.66 2.31 6.30
N LEU A 253 -4.16 3.53 6.09
CA LEU A 253 -4.22 4.55 7.16
C LEU A 253 -5.23 4.16 8.24
N TYR A 254 -6.46 3.80 7.84
CA TYR A 254 -7.46 3.37 8.82
C TYR A 254 -7.06 2.10 9.54
N THR A 255 -6.42 1.14 8.85
CA THR A 255 -5.88 -0.07 9.50
C THR A 255 -4.82 0.28 10.54
N ALA A 256 -3.94 1.24 10.24
CA ALA A 256 -2.95 1.70 11.21
C ALA A 256 -3.62 2.32 12.44
N LEU A 257 -4.61 3.21 12.25
CA LEU A 257 -5.35 3.84 13.35
C LEU A 257 -6.13 2.81 14.19
N ILE A 258 -6.78 1.84 13.54
CA ILE A 258 -7.47 0.73 14.22
C ILE A 258 -6.50 -0.10 15.04
N THR A 259 -5.31 -0.41 14.49
CA THR A 259 -4.28 -1.17 15.19
C THR A 259 -3.77 -0.42 16.41
N VAL A 260 -3.42 0.86 16.25
CA VAL A 260 -2.98 1.72 17.37
C VAL A 260 -4.08 1.84 18.41
N GLY A 261 -5.27 2.19 17.99
CA GLY A 261 -6.41 2.41 18.88
C GLY A 261 -6.81 1.14 19.63
N SER A 262 -6.92 -0.01 18.94
CA SER A 262 -7.35 -1.27 19.58
C SER A 262 -6.33 -1.78 20.60
N VAL A 263 -5.04 -1.81 20.25
CA VAL A 263 -3.99 -2.27 21.17
C VAL A 263 -3.86 -1.32 22.36
N ALA A 264 -3.90 0.00 22.13
CA ALA A 264 -3.84 0.99 23.22
C ALA A 264 -5.08 0.91 24.13
N THR A 265 -6.29 0.70 23.57
CA THR A 265 -7.52 0.52 24.35
C THR A 265 -7.43 -0.72 25.23
N ILE A 266 -7.01 -1.87 24.67
CA ILE A 266 -6.87 -3.12 25.40
C ILE A 266 -5.81 -2.98 26.51
N ALA A 267 -4.67 -2.35 26.22
CA ALA A 267 -3.62 -2.12 27.21
C ALA A 267 -4.10 -1.20 28.35
N ALA A 268 -4.80 -0.10 28.03
CA ALA A 268 -5.34 0.82 29.01
C ALA A 268 -6.43 0.16 29.87
N LEU A 269 -7.29 -0.65 29.26
CA LEU A 269 -8.34 -1.43 29.97
C LEU A 269 -7.70 -2.48 30.90
N ALA A 270 -6.71 -3.23 30.41
CA ALA A 270 -5.97 -4.20 31.20
C ALA A 270 -5.28 -3.55 32.41
N ARG A 271 -4.68 -2.36 32.22
CA ARG A 271 -4.10 -1.57 33.30
C ARG A 271 -5.15 -1.14 34.33
N MET A 272 -6.35 -0.76 33.88
CA MET A 272 -7.44 -0.35 34.76
C MET A 272 -7.96 -1.52 35.62
N VAL A 273 -8.08 -2.72 35.04
CA VAL A 273 -8.59 -3.91 35.73
C VAL A 273 -7.53 -4.53 36.60
N ALA A 274 -6.31 -4.72 36.10
CA ALA A 274 -5.25 -5.45 36.82
C ALA A 274 -4.37 -4.55 37.69
N LEU A 275 -4.58 -3.21 37.71
CA LEU A 275 -3.83 -2.21 38.49
C LEU A 275 -2.30 -2.32 38.32
N THR A 276 -1.86 -2.69 37.12
CA THR A 276 -0.45 -2.96 36.82
C THR A 276 0.34 -1.64 36.60
N SER A 277 1.67 -1.74 36.74
CA SER A 277 2.55 -0.60 36.55
C SER A 277 2.57 -0.16 35.07
N ALA A 278 2.88 1.12 34.81
CA ALA A 278 3.03 1.63 33.44
C ALA A 278 4.15 0.90 32.68
N VAL A 279 5.23 0.56 33.37
CA VAL A 279 6.38 -0.18 32.81
C VAL A 279 5.91 -1.55 32.30
N THR A 280 5.17 -2.31 33.11
CA THR A 280 4.63 -3.61 32.72
C THR A 280 3.74 -3.51 31.50
N MET A 281 2.85 -2.49 31.45
CA MET A 281 1.95 -2.30 30.31
C MET A 281 2.69 -1.93 29.02
N LEU A 282 3.60 -0.97 29.08
CA LEU A 282 4.38 -0.57 27.90
C LEU A 282 5.23 -1.73 27.39
N THR A 283 5.84 -2.50 28.31
CA THR A 283 6.60 -3.71 27.92
C THR A 283 5.72 -4.77 27.28
N THR A 284 4.51 -4.99 27.79
CA THR A 284 3.54 -5.90 27.18
C THR A 284 3.16 -5.43 25.77
N VAL A 285 2.95 -4.13 25.56
CA VAL A 285 2.68 -3.57 24.22
C VAL A 285 3.84 -3.83 23.26
N VAL A 286 5.10 -3.68 23.72
CA VAL A 286 6.28 -4.03 22.90
C VAL A 286 6.23 -5.51 22.47
N LEU A 287 5.95 -6.43 23.40
CA LEU A 287 5.82 -7.85 23.07
C LEU A 287 4.68 -8.13 22.07
N VAL A 288 3.53 -7.50 22.29
CA VAL A 288 2.37 -7.58 21.36
C VAL A 288 2.75 -7.06 19.97
N CYS A 289 3.52 -5.97 19.87
CA CYS A 289 4.00 -5.44 18.60
C CYS A 289 4.97 -6.43 17.92
N VAL A 290 5.91 -7.02 18.65
CA VAL A 290 6.85 -8.01 18.09
C VAL A 290 6.08 -9.21 17.53
N MET A 291 5.12 -9.76 18.30
CA MET A 291 4.25 -10.82 17.82
C MET A 291 3.37 -10.36 16.65
N GLY A 292 2.87 -9.13 16.71
CA GLY A 292 2.08 -8.50 15.66
C GLY A 292 2.84 -8.43 14.32
N TYR A 293 4.11 -8.06 14.34
CA TYR A 293 4.95 -8.06 13.14
C TYR A 293 5.11 -9.46 12.53
N GLN A 294 5.22 -10.51 13.35
CA GLN A 294 5.29 -11.87 12.86
C GLN A 294 3.95 -12.34 12.25
N CYS A 295 2.84 -11.94 12.88
CA CYS A 295 1.50 -12.33 12.45
C CYS A 295 0.92 -11.42 11.34
N ALA A 296 1.48 -10.23 11.09
CA ALA A 296 0.95 -9.24 10.17
C ALA A 296 0.67 -9.79 8.75
N PRO A 297 1.54 -10.60 8.12
CA PRO A 297 1.25 -11.17 6.79
C PRO A 297 0.04 -12.12 6.80
N ALA A 298 -0.11 -12.92 7.87
CA ALA A 298 -1.25 -13.82 8.02
C ALA A 298 -2.56 -13.05 8.29
N MET A 299 -2.49 -11.98 9.10
CA MET A 299 -3.62 -11.10 9.38
C MET A 299 -4.07 -10.35 8.12
N SER A 300 -3.16 -9.75 7.36
CA SER A 300 -3.48 -9.03 6.14
C SER A 300 -4.16 -9.91 5.09
N ARG A 301 -3.67 -11.15 4.94
CA ARG A 301 -4.28 -12.15 4.07
C ARG A 301 -5.70 -12.51 4.49
N ARG A 302 -5.95 -12.71 5.78
CA ARG A 302 -7.30 -12.99 6.31
C ARG A 302 -8.24 -11.81 6.11
N LEU A 303 -7.78 -10.59 6.40
CA LEU A 303 -8.58 -9.38 6.24
C LEU A 303 -8.92 -9.07 4.78
N SER A 304 -8.06 -9.42 3.83
CA SER A 304 -8.31 -9.24 2.41
C SER A 304 -9.19 -10.32 1.78
N GLY A 305 -9.48 -11.41 2.51
CA GLY A 305 -10.29 -12.53 2.03
C GLY A 305 -9.59 -13.40 0.98
N ILE A 306 -8.25 -13.32 0.87
CA ILE A 306 -7.48 -14.18 -0.03
C ILE A 306 -7.56 -15.63 0.47
N ARG A 307 -8.16 -16.47 -0.33
CA ARG A 307 -8.19 -17.93 -0.11
C ARG A 307 -6.88 -18.53 -0.60
N LEU A 308 -6.31 -19.44 0.19
CA LEU A 308 -5.14 -20.21 -0.26
C LEU A 308 -5.56 -21.16 -1.38
N PRO A 309 -4.73 -21.29 -2.44
CA PRO A 309 -5.00 -22.30 -3.45
C PRO A 309 -4.97 -23.68 -2.79
N VAL A 310 -5.96 -24.49 -3.14
CA VAL A 310 -6.04 -25.89 -2.72
C VAL A 310 -5.23 -26.69 -3.73
N PHE A 311 -4.12 -27.28 -3.29
CA PHE A 311 -3.31 -28.14 -4.16
C PHE A 311 -3.84 -29.59 -4.08
N PRO A 312 -4.15 -30.23 -5.22
CA PRO A 312 -4.48 -31.65 -5.23
C PRO A 312 -3.24 -32.46 -4.79
N SER A 313 -3.46 -33.45 -3.94
CA SER A 313 -2.37 -34.36 -3.59
C SER A 313 -2.06 -35.30 -4.76
N ALA A 314 -0.84 -35.81 -4.81
CA ALA A 314 -0.41 -36.81 -5.81
C ALA A 314 -1.26 -38.10 -5.78
N THR A 315 -2.01 -38.34 -4.71
CA THR A 315 -2.95 -39.48 -4.53
C THR A 315 -4.38 -39.16 -4.89
N SER A 316 -4.66 -38.07 -5.61
CA SER A 316 -6.03 -37.58 -5.94
C SER A 316 -6.90 -37.27 -4.73
N ARG A 317 -6.37 -37.31 -3.50
CA ARG A 317 -7.06 -36.87 -2.31
C ARG A 317 -6.67 -35.43 -2.01
N TRP A 318 -7.64 -34.60 -1.67
CA TRP A 318 -7.39 -33.21 -1.29
C TRP A 318 -6.71 -33.19 0.08
N VAL A 319 -5.53 -32.61 0.16
CA VAL A 319 -4.74 -32.52 1.41
C VAL A 319 -5.47 -31.74 2.52
N PHE A 320 -6.56 -31.04 2.17
CA PHE A 320 -7.34 -30.17 3.06
C PHE A 320 -8.83 -30.49 3.10
N GLU A 321 -9.19 -31.76 2.93
CA GLU A 321 -10.60 -32.24 2.97
C GLU A 321 -11.36 -31.89 4.26
N ALA A 322 -10.65 -31.55 5.33
CA ALA A 322 -11.23 -31.30 6.65
C ALA A 322 -11.42 -29.81 7.01
N ARG A 323 -11.40 -28.91 6.04
CA ARG A 323 -11.67 -27.50 6.33
C ARG A 323 -13.17 -27.20 6.22
N PRO A 324 -13.83 -26.77 7.34
CA PRO A 324 -15.27 -26.49 7.36
C PRO A 324 -15.67 -25.27 6.52
N ASP A 325 -14.71 -24.49 6.08
CA ASP A 325 -14.87 -23.24 5.31
C ASP A 325 -14.69 -23.44 3.79
N LEU A 326 -14.40 -24.64 3.31
CA LEU A 326 -14.45 -24.93 1.88
C LEU A 326 -15.92 -25.05 1.45
N PRO A 327 -16.36 -24.28 0.43
CA PRO A 327 -17.71 -24.43 -0.07
C PRO A 327 -17.91 -25.88 -0.54
N THR A 328 -18.86 -26.55 0.08
CA THR A 328 -19.28 -27.92 -0.24
C THR A 328 -20.07 -28.02 -1.55
N THR A 329 -20.13 -26.98 -2.33
CA THR A 329 -20.71 -26.97 -3.69
C THR A 329 -19.81 -27.70 -4.67
N VAL A 330 -19.67 -28.98 -4.46
CA VAL A 330 -19.43 -29.89 -5.58
C VAL A 330 -20.73 -29.88 -6.40
N VAL A 331 -20.79 -29.06 -7.44
CA VAL A 331 -21.83 -29.20 -8.45
C VAL A 331 -21.62 -30.59 -9.07
N ARG A 332 -22.38 -31.55 -8.62
CA ARG A 332 -22.46 -32.86 -9.24
C ARG A 332 -23.15 -32.71 -10.59
N GLY A 333 -22.47 -32.17 -11.56
CA GLY A 333 -22.77 -32.38 -12.96
C GLY A 333 -22.21 -33.73 -13.31
N ALA A 334 -23.02 -34.57 -13.94
CA ALA A 334 -22.65 -35.91 -14.35
C ALA A 334 -21.29 -35.94 -15.07
N GLY A 335 -20.23 -36.36 -14.35
CA GLY A 335 -18.91 -36.69 -14.94
C GLY A 335 -17.94 -35.54 -15.25
N GLY A 336 -18.21 -34.28 -14.88
CA GLY A 336 -17.27 -33.17 -15.06
C GLY A 336 -16.26 -33.05 -13.91
N PRO A 337 -15.02 -32.56 -14.15
CA PRO A 337 -14.10 -32.25 -13.10
C PRO A 337 -14.69 -31.19 -12.16
N PRO A 338 -14.43 -31.23 -10.83
CA PRO A 338 -14.96 -30.25 -9.91
C PRO A 338 -14.51 -28.85 -10.33
N VAL A 339 -15.47 -27.95 -10.57
CA VAL A 339 -15.20 -26.56 -10.85
C VAL A 339 -14.76 -25.94 -9.52
N LEU A 340 -13.46 -25.76 -9.37
CA LEU A 340 -12.89 -24.97 -8.28
C LEU A 340 -13.35 -23.52 -8.47
N GLU A 341 -14.14 -23.00 -7.52
CA GLU A 341 -14.40 -21.58 -7.41
C GLU A 341 -13.09 -20.84 -7.10
N GLY A 342 -12.31 -20.60 -8.15
CA GLY A 342 -11.25 -19.61 -8.12
C GLY A 342 -11.86 -18.20 -8.11
N PRO A 343 -11.05 -17.15 -7.89
CA PRO A 343 -11.52 -15.79 -8.11
C PRO A 343 -12.06 -15.69 -9.54
N ALA A 344 -13.24 -15.10 -9.68
CA ALA A 344 -14.01 -15.09 -10.93
C ALA A 344 -13.28 -14.38 -12.08
N SER A 345 -12.30 -13.51 -11.77
CA SER A 345 -11.49 -12.83 -12.76
C SER A 345 -10.07 -12.52 -12.23
N VAL A 346 -9.11 -12.32 -13.14
CA VAL A 346 -7.76 -11.84 -12.82
C VAL A 346 -7.82 -10.48 -12.10
N ARG A 347 -8.80 -9.66 -12.45
CA ARG A 347 -9.04 -8.35 -11.82
C ARG A 347 -9.39 -8.48 -10.33
N ASP A 348 -10.19 -9.47 -9.96
CA ASP A 348 -10.54 -9.71 -8.55
C ASP A 348 -9.32 -10.14 -7.73
N VAL A 349 -8.44 -10.96 -8.33
CA VAL A 349 -7.17 -11.34 -7.70
C VAL A 349 -6.29 -10.13 -7.45
N LEU A 350 -6.14 -9.26 -8.45
CA LEU A 350 -5.35 -8.05 -8.33
C LEU A 350 -5.91 -7.11 -7.25
N LEU A 351 -7.23 -6.90 -7.23
CA LEU A 351 -7.88 -6.07 -6.20
C LEU A 351 -7.72 -6.67 -4.79
N GLN A 352 -7.81 -7.99 -4.64
CA GLN A 352 -7.56 -8.66 -3.37
C GLN A 352 -6.10 -8.52 -2.94
N ALA A 353 -5.15 -8.65 -3.87
CA ALA A 353 -3.72 -8.45 -3.61
C ALA A 353 -3.41 -7.02 -3.17
N GLU A 354 -3.98 -6.01 -3.84
CA GLU A 354 -3.82 -4.60 -3.45
C GLU A 354 -4.43 -4.30 -2.07
N ARG A 355 -5.59 -4.89 -1.75
CA ARG A 355 -6.18 -4.79 -0.41
C ARG A 355 -5.29 -5.43 0.64
N ALA A 356 -4.75 -6.63 0.38
CA ALA A 356 -3.82 -7.30 1.29
C ALA A 356 -2.57 -6.47 1.54
N ARG A 357 -1.98 -5.92 0.48
CA ARG A 357 -0.85 -5.00 0.54
C ARG A 357 -1.15 -3.78 1.41
N SER A 358 -2.32 -3.18 1.22
CA SER A 358 -2.76 -2.01 1.99
C SER A 358 -2.99 -2.35 3.46
N PHE A 359 -3.64 -3.47 3.78
CA PHE A 359 -3.81 -3.94 5.15
C PHE A 359 -2.47 -4.23 5.82
N LEU A 360 -1.55 -4.91 5.12
CA LEU A 360 -0.23 -5.20 5.64
C LEU A 360 0.54 -3.92 5.97
N SER A 361 0.58 -2.97 5.04
CA SER A 361 1.25 -1.68 5.27
C SER A 361 0.65 -0.93 6.47
N GLY A 362 -0.68 -0.94 6.62
CA GLY A 362 -1.37 -0.33 7.76
C GLY A 362 -1.02 -1.00 9.10
N LEU A 363 -1.00 -2.33 9.14
CA LEU A 363 -0.59 -3.08 10.34
C LEU A 363 0.86 -2.77 10.74
N LEU A 364 1.79 -2.76 9.77
CA LEU A 364 3.21 -2.46 10.04
C LEU A 364 3.40 -1.05 10.59
N VAL A 365 2.72 -0.06 10.02
CA VAL A 365 2.74 1.33 10.51
C VAL A 365 2.14 1.41 11.91
N GLY A 366 0.99 0.77 12.15
CA GLY A 366 0.31 0.79 13.45
C GLY A 366 1.16 0.18 14.56
N PHE A 367 1.73 -1.00 14.34
CA PHE A 367 2.66 -1.61 15.29
C PHE A 367 3.93 -0.79 15.45
N GLY A 368 4.41 -0.12 14.39
CA GLY A 368 5.56 0.78 14.43
C GLY A 368 5.36 1.95 15.38
N VAL A 369 4.24 2.65 15.23
CA VAL A 369 3.90 3.78 16.10
C VAL A 369 3.80 3.34 17.56
N LEU A 370 3.11 2.23 17.85
CA LEU A 370 2.99 1.69 19.21
C LEU A 370 4.36 1.34 19.79
N MET A 371 5.24 0.74 19.00
CA MET A 371 6.56 0.31 19.43
C MET A 371 7.46 1.50 19.75
N VAL A 372 7.48 2.54 18.89
CA VAL A 372 8.21 3.79 19.13
C VAL A 372 7.73 4.46 20.42
N VAL A 373 6.41 4.64 20.58
CA VAL A 373 5.83 5.30 21.76
C VAL A 373 6.10 4.49 23.04
N SER A 374 5.97 3.16 22.98
CA SER A 374 6.18 2.30 24.15
C SER A 374 7.65 2.29 24.58
N LEU A 375 8.59 2.14 23.66
CA LEU A 375 10.02 2.14 23.97
C LEU A 375 10.51 3.52 24.41
N ALA A 376 10.00 4.60 23.81
CA ALA A 376 10.26 5.95 24.29
C ALA A 376 9.74 6.15 25.73
N GLY A 377 8.53 5.64 26.04
CA GLY A 377 7.95 5.68 27.38
C GLY A 377 8.71 4.88 28.43
N LEU A 378 9.31 3.74 28.02
CA LEU A 378 10.11 2.87 28.91
C LEU A 378 11.51 3.44 29.19
N SER A 379 12.07 4.23 28.26
CA SER A 379 13.46 4.70 28.33
C SER A 379 13.58 5.92 29.22
N ASP A 380 13.53 5.72 30.54
CA ASP A 380 13.73 6.73 31.55
C ASP A 380 15.18 6.66 32.09
N PRO A 381 16.02 7.73 31.96
CA PRO A 381 17.39 7.72 32.41
C PRO A 381 17.56 7.75 33.93
N HIS A 382 16.52 8.08 34.69
CA HIS A 382 16.57 8.21 36.16
C HIS A 382 16.27 6.90 36.89
N THR A 383 15.86 5.84 36.17
CA THR A 383 15.61 4.51 36.76
C THR A 383 16.92 3.79 37.06
N GLY A 384 16.96 3.05 38.18
CA GLY A 384 18.16 2.27 38.59
C GLY A 384 18.58 1.19 37.59
N GLN A 385 17.66 0.69 36.77
CA GLN A 385 17.90 -0.36 35.75
C GLN A 385 17.81 0.19 34.32
N ARG A 386 18.26 1.42 34.09
CA ARG A 386 18.20 2.14 32.79
C ARG A 386 18.77 1.37 31.58
N TRP A 387 19.66 0.43 31.81
CA TRP A 387 20.26 -0.38 30.75
C TRP A 387 19.29 -1.40 30.12
N LEU A 388 18.29 -1.90 30.88
CA LEU A 388 17.30 -2.86 30.38
C LEU A 388 16.42 -2.28 29.27
N PRO A 389 15.76 -1.11 29.42
CA PRO A 389 15.00 -0.49 28.33
C PRO A 389 15.85 -0.14 27.12
N LEU A 390 17.13 0.28 27.34
CA LEU A 390 18.05 0.59 26.24
C LEU A 390 18.37 -0.66 25.42
N LEU A 391 18.71 -1.77 26.08
CA LEU A 391 18.94 -3.03 25.38
C LEU A 391 17.68 -3.51 24.64
N LEU A 392 16.51 -3.40 25.29
CA LEU A 392 15.22 -3.77 24.68
C LEU A 392 14.96 -2.92 23.42
N ALA A 393 15.23 -1.61 23.49
CA ALA A 393 15.11 -0.70 22.34
C ALA A 393 16.12 -1.05 21.22
N GLY A 394 17.38 -1.33 21.60
CA GLY A 394 18.43 -1.69 20.65
C GLY A 394 18.14 -3.00 19.91
N PHE A 395 17.76 -4.06 20.64
CA PHE A 395 17.40 -5.33 20.02
C PHE A 395 16.13 -5.23 19.17
N SER A 396 15.14 -4.45 19.60
CA SER A 396 13.93 -4.20 18.85
C SER A 396 14.18 -3.43 17.57
N ALA A 397 15.03 -2.41 17.62
CA ALA A 397 15.44 -1.63 16.44
C ALA A 397 16.25 -2.52 15.47
N GLY A 398 17.21 -3.30 15.98
CA GLY A 398 17.97 -4.26 15.17
C GLY A 398 17.08 -5.29 14.48
N PHE A 399 16.15 -5.89 15.22
CA PHE A 399 15.17 -6.82 14.66
C PHE A 399 14.36 -6.19 13.52
N LEU A 400 13.79 -4.98 13.71
CA LEU A 400 12.98 -4.32 12.69
C LEU A 400 13.80 -3.94 11.46
N MET A 401 15.03 -3.45 11.64
CA MET A 401 15.93 -3.10 10.54
C MET A 401 16.23 -4.31 9.66
N LEU A 402 16.55 -5.46 10.28
CA LEU A 402 16.85 -6.69 9.57
C LEU A 402 15.61 -7.31 8.93
N ARG A 403 14.47 -7.24 9.63
CA ARG A 403 13.17 -7.74 9.14
C ARG A 403 12.69 -6.98 7.91
N GLY A 404 12.98 -5.68 7.79
CA GLY A 404 12.64 -4.86 6.62
C GLY A 404 13.12 -5.46 5.30
N ARG A 405 14.23 -6.18 5.33
CA ARG A 405 14.81 -6.89 4.18
C ARG A 405 13.92 -8.01 3.63
N SER A 406 13.08 -8.61 4.45
CA SER A 406 12.20 -9.72 4.06
C SER A 406 11.01 -9.27 3.22
N TYR A 407 10.76 -7.97 3.14
CA TYR A 407 9.65 -7.40 2.39
C TYR A 407 10.09 -6.92 1.01
N VAL A 408 9.37 -7.36 -0.03
CA VAL A 408 9.62 -6.95 -1.42
C VAL A 408 9.07 -5.55 -1.69
N ASP A 409 8.02 -5.16 -1.00
CA ASP A 409 7.39 -3.86 -1.16
C ASP A 409 8.23 -2.75 -0.51
N ARG A 410 8.60 -1.75 -1.32
CA ARG A 410 9.39 -0.59 -0.88
C ARG A 410 8.78 0.13 0.32
N LEU A 411 7.45 0.35 0.32
CA LEU A 411 6.77 1.04 1.41
C LEU A 411 6.87 0.25 2.72
N GLN A 412 6.72 -1.06 2.67
CA GLN A 412 6.82 -1.93 3.85
C GLN A 412 8.24 -2.00 4.39
N ALA A 413 9.24 -2.12 3.51
CA ALA A 413 10.64 -2.10 3.89
C ALA A 413 11.04 -0.74 4.52
N ILE A 414 10.63 0.38 3.90
CA ILE A 414 10.88 1.73 4.40
C ILE A 414 10.19 1.95 5.75
N THR A 415 8.97 1.47 5.96
CA THR A 415 8.26 1.62 7.24
C THR A 415 8.99 0.89 8.37
N LEU A 416 9.50 -0.31 8.15
CA LEU A 416 10.24 -1.07 9.15
C LEU A 416 11.60 -0.43 9.47
N ALA A 417 12.36 -0.06 8.45
CA ALA A 417 13.63 0.64 8.61
C ALA A 417 13.43 2.01 9.28
N GLY A 418 12.42 2.78 8.86
CA GLY A 418 12.05 4.05 9.46
C GLY A 418 11.62 3.91 10.91
N THR A 419 10.84 2.88 11.26
CA THR A 419 10.47 2.60 12.65
C THR A 419 11.70 2.28 13.50
N SER A 420 12.64 1.49 12.98
CA SER A 420 13.92 1.20 13.66
C SER A 420 14.70 2.49 13.99
N VAL A 421 14.85 3.37 12.99
CA VAL A 421 15.53 4.67 13.17
C VAL A 421 14.76 5.56 14.15
N LEU A 422 13.45 5.59 14.08
CA LEU A 422 12.61 6.37 15.01
C LEU A 422 12.71 5.87 16.44
N ILE A 423 12.81 4.55 16.69
CA ILE A 423 13.03 3.99 18.03
C ILE A 423 14.33 4.53 18.61
N VAL A 424 15.44 4.38 17.87
CA VAL A 424 16.74 4.87 18.32
C VAL A 424 16.71 6.40 18.52
N GLY A 425 16.18 7.13 17.52
CA GLY A 425 16.09 8.59 17.55
C GLY A 425 15.31 9.12 18.76
N THR A 426 14.11 8.56 19.03
CA THR A 426 13.27 9.02 20.16
C THR A 426 13.90 8.71 21.51
N VAL A 427 14.52 7.54 21.68
CA VAL A 427 15.23 7.18 22.91
C VAL A 427 16.43 8.11 23.11
N VAL A 428 17.23 8.33 22.09
CA VAL A 428 18.43 9.20 22.15
C VAL A 428 18.04 10.65 22.47
N VAL A 429 17.02 11.18 21.78
CA VAL A 429 16.51 12.55 22.04
C VAL A 429 16.03 12.67 23.49
N ARG A 430 15.29 11.69 24.00
CA ARG A 430 14.82 11.70 25.39
C ARG A 430 15.98 11.73 26.38
N TYR A 431 17.00 10.89 26.17
CA TYR A 431 18.20 10.89 27.02
C TYR A 431 18.97 12.22 26.96
N ALA A 432 19.07 12.85 25.77
CA ALA A 432 19.70 14.16 25.62
C ALA A 432 18.96 15.25 26.39
N LEU A 433 17.62 15.25 26.33
CA LEU A 433 16.80 16.28 26.99
C LEU A 433 16.73 16.10 28.52
N GLU A 434 16.75 14.88 29.03
CA GLU A 434 16.62 14.63 30.48
C GLU A 434 17.97 14.69 31.24
N LEU A 435 19.05 14.17 30.64
CA LEU A 435 20.37 14.17 31.33
C LEU A 435 21.08 15.50 31.29
N GLN A 436 20.86 16.32 30.26
CA GLN A 436 21.40 17.68 30.08
C GLN A 436 22.90 17.85 30.38
N SER A 437 23.71 16.78 30.41
CA SER A 437 25.15 16.84 30.59
C SER A 437 25.86 17.00 29.23
N PRO A 438 26.99 17.75 29.18
CA PRO A 438 27.71 17.95 27.93
C PRO A 438 28.15 16.65 27.24
N LEU A 439 28.55 15.68 28.06
CA LEU A 439 28.94 14.34 27.55
C LEU A 439 27.77 13.59 26.96
N SER A 440 26.60 13.53 27.67
CA SER A 440 25.42 12.84 27.16
C SER A 440 24.91 13.47 25.87
N VAL A 441 24.84 14.79 25.80
CA VAL A 441 24.43 15.52 24.59
C VAL A 441 25.36 15.23 23.42
N SER A 442 26.68 15.24 23.64
CA SER A 442 27.68 14.95 22.60
C SER A 442 27.54 13.53 22.05
N VAL A 443 27.37 12.55 22.94
CA VAL A 443 27.14 11.14 22.53
C VAL A 443 25.83 11.00 21.76
N CYS A 444 24.75 11.62 22.25
CA CYS A 444 23.45 11.58 21.60
C CYS A 444 23.49 12.23 20.20
N VAL A 445 24.11 13.39 20.06
CA VAL A 445 24.31 14.05 18.76
C VAL A 445 25.14 13.16 17.83
N GLY A 446 26.21 12.54 18.35
CA GLY A 446 27.02 11.59 17.58
C GLY A 446 26.20 10.44 17.03
N ILE A 447 25.35 9.81 17.84
CA ILE A 447 24.45 8.72 17.40
C ILE A 447 23.45 9.22 16.34
N LEU A 448 22.84 10.39 16.55
CA LEU A 448 21.86 10.96 15.62
C LEU A 448 22.46 11.31 14.25
N VAL A 449 23.75 11.63 14.18
CA VAL A 449 24.46 11.90 12.92
C VAL A 449 25.00 10.61 12.30
N LEU A 450 25.63 9.74 13.09
CA LEU A 450 26.26 8.52 12.59
C LEU A 450 25.25 7.48 12.09
N LEU A 451 24.07 7.38 12.72
CA LEU A 451 23.06 6.40 12.34
C LEU A 451 22.52 6.65 10.90
N PRO A 452 22.08 7.86 10.52
CA PRO A 452 21.70 8.15 9.14
C PRO A 452 22.88 8.05 8.16
N ALA A 453 24.08 8.47 8.56
CA ALA A 453 25.28 8.36 7.73
C ALA A 453 25.61 6.89 7.42
N ALA A 454 25.57 6.01 8.42
CA ALA A 454 25.74 4.57 8.21
C ALA A 454 24.63 3.99 7.31
N GLY A 455 23.40 4.46 7.46
CA GLY A 455 22.29 4.12 6.57
C GLY A 455 22.55 4.51 5.11
N LEU A 456 23.06 5.72 4.89
CA LEU A 456 23.42 6.21 3.56
C LEU A 456 24.54 5.38 2.91
N VAL A 457 25.59 5.09 3.66
CA VAL A 457 26.69 4.23 3.20
C VAL A 457 26.16 2.83 2.86
N SER A 458 25.34 2.27 3.72
CA SER A 458 24.72 0.97 3.47
C SER A 458 23.86 0.97 2.20
N ALA A 459 23.08 2.03 1.98
CA ALA A 459 22.24 2.20 0.80
C ALA A 459 23.06 2.29 -0.49
N ALA A 460 24.26 2.83 -0.45
CA ALA A 460 25.16 2.93 -1.60
C ALA A 460 25.90 1.59 -1.89
N VAL A 461 26.30 0.87 -0.84
CA VAL A 461 27.15 -0.34 -0.97
C VAL A 461 26.32 -1.61 -1.17
N VAL A 462 25.25 -1.78 -0.40
CA VAL A 462 24.47 -3.05 -0.36
C VAL A 462 23.84 -3.42 -1.70
N PRO A 463 23.20 -2.54 -2.48
CA PRO A 463 22.56 -2.92 -3.74
C PRO A 463 23.53 -3.39 -4.82
N ASN A 464 24.79 -2.91 -4.75
CA ASN A 464 25.82 -3.19 -5.77
C ASN A 464 26.69 -4.41 -5.44
N SER A 465 26.40 -5.11 -4.33
CA SER A 465 27.20 -6.23 -3.86
C SER A 465 26.51 -7.56 -4.12
N ILE A 466 27.23 -8.52 -4.69
CA ILE A 466 26.75 -9.90 -4.86
C ILE A 466 27.06 -10.67 -3.56
N TYR A 467 26.04 -10.91 -2.76
CA TYR A 467 26.22 -11.63 -1.50
C TYR A 467 26.16 -13.15 -1.70
N SER A 468 27.10 -13.85 -1.06
CA SER A 468 27.08 -15.32 -1.01
C SER A 468 25.83 -15.83 -0.23
N PRO A 469 25.35 -17.05 -0.53
CA PRO A 469 24.27 -17.68 0.22
C PRO A 469 24.56 -17.80 1.72
N LEU A 470 25.83 -17.98 2.09
CA LEU A 470 26.29 -18.01 3.48
C LEU A 470 26.07 -16.68 4.19
N PHE A 471 26.36 -15.56 3.51
CA PHE A 471 26.14 -14.24 4.07
C PHE A 471 24.64 -13.96 4.34
N ARG A 472 23.78 -14.42 3.43
CA ARG A 472 22.31 -14.30 3.65
C ARG A 472 21.86 -15.04 4.89
N LYS A 473 22.32 -16.28 5.08
CA LYS A 473 22.04 -17.05 6.29
C LYS A 473 22.62 -16.40 7.54
N PHE A 474 23.82 -15.85 7.49
CA PHE A 474 24.43 -15.14 8.60
C PHE A 474 23.57 -13.94 9.05
N VAL A 475 23.05 -13.16 8.11
CA VAL A 475 22.16 -12.04 8.43
C VAL A 475 20.82 -12.51 9.03
N GLU A 476 20.28 -13.66 8.58
CA GLU A 476 19.11 -14.29 9.22
C GLU A 476 19.41 -14.71 10.67
N TRP A 477 20.58 -15.24 10.93
CA TRP A 477 21.03 -15.58 12.28
C TRP A 477 21.08 -14.33 13.19
N ILE A 478 21.61 -13.21 12.67
CA ILE A 478 21.63 -11.94 13.42
C ILE A 478 20.20 -11.48 13.72
N GLU A 479 19.26 -11.65 12.80
CA GLU A 479 17.83 -11.32 13.04
C GLU A 479 17.29 -12.12 14.24
N TYR A 480 17.56 -13.43 14.32
CA TYR A 480 17.18 -14.26 15.45
C TYR A 480 17.90 -13.88 16.76
N VAL A 481 19.18 -13.54 16.67
CA VAL A 481 19.95 -13.03 17.82
C VAL A 481 19.39 -11.70 18.33
N CYS A 482 18.84 -10.86 17.45
CA CYS A 482 18.12 -9.65 17.90
C CYS A 482 16.74 -9.95 18.47
N LEU A 483 16.03 -10.94 17.93
CA LEU A 483 14.66 -11.27 18.34
C LEU A 483 14.62 -12.02 19.70
N MET A 484 15.50 -12.99 19.89
CA MET A 484 15.48 -13.85 21.10
C MET A 484 15.60 -13.09 22.41
N PRO A 485 16.52 -12.12 22.57
CA PRO A 485 16.68 -11.42 23.85
C PRO A 485 15.52 -10.51 24.23
N ILE A 486 14.67 -10.12 23.28
CA ILE A 486 13.51 -9.24 23.54
C ILE A 486 12.60 -9.87 24.59
N PHE A 487 12.32 -11.18 24.52
CA PHE A 487 11.43 -11.85 25.44
C PHE A 487 11.97 -11.91 26.87
N PRO A 488 13.20 -12.42 27.14
CA PRO A 488 13.73 -12.46 28.50
C PRO A 488 13.98 -11.06 29.09
N LEU A 489 14.42 -10.07 28.29
CA LEU A 489 14.56 -8.70 28.74
C LEU A 489 13.21 -8.08 29.14
N ALA A 490 12.17 -8.33 28.35
CA ALA A 490 10.82 -7.87 28.66
C ALA A 490 10.29 -8.51 29.95
N LEU A 491 10.45 -9.82 30.14
CA LEU A 491 10.04 -10.51 31.37
C LEU A 491 10.82 -10.01 32.57
N TRP A 492 12.10 -9.66 32.41
CA TRP A 492 12.90 -9.06 33.44
C TRP A 492 12.37 -7.66 33.83
N LEU A 493 12.11 -6.83 32.84
CA LEU A 493 11.59 -5.49 33.06
C LEU A 493 10.21 -5.51 33.75
N MET A 494 9.40 -6.55 33.46
CA MET A 494 8.11 -6.80 34.13
C MET A 494 8.24 -7.39 35.56
N ASN A 495 9.45 -7.61 36.05
CA ASN A 495 9.72 -8.27 37.34
C ASN A 495 9.14 -9.70 37.49
N VAL A 496 8.86 -10.39 36.38
CA VAL A 496 8.30 -11.74 36.41
C VAL A 496 9.25 -12.71 37.10
N TYR A 497 10.56 -12.61 36.88
CA TYR A 497 11.57 -13.47 37.49
C TYR A 497 11.62 -13.29 39.03
N ALA A 498 11.44 -12.05 39.52
CA ALA A 498 11.35 -11.80 40.95
C ALA A 498 10.07 -12.40 41.54
N ALA A 499 8.94 -12.26 40.84
CA ALA A 499 7.66 -12.83 41.27
C ALA A 499 7.68 -14.38 41.36
N ILE A 500 8.43 -15.06 40.48
CA ILE A 500 8.60 -16.51 40.50
C ILE A 500 9.54 -16.95 41.64
N ARG A 501 10.61 -16.15 41.88
CA ARG A 501 11.62 -16.49 42.89
C ARG A 501 11.12 -16.33 44.33
N TYR A 502 10.21 -15.38 44.59
CA TYR A 502 9.71 -15.06 45.93
C TYR A 502 8.31 -15.62 46.23
N ARG A 503 7.79 -16.53 45.36
CA ARG A 503 6.67 -17.42 45.67
C ARG A 503 7.18 -18.72 46.24
#